data_b5b72b521df46a7d14ebef2b6ebbf73d
#
_entry.id   b5b72b521df46a7d14ebef2b6ebbf73d
#
_cell.length_a   1.000
_cell.length_b   1.000
_cell.length_c   1.000
_cell.angle_alpha   90.00
_cell.angle_beta   90.00
_cell.angle_gamma   90.00
#
_symmetry.space_group_name_H-M   'P 1'
#
loop_
_entity.id
_entity.type
_entity.pdbx_description
1 polymer ?
#
loop_
_entity_poly.entity_id
_entity_poly.type
_entity_poly.pdbx_seq_one_letter_code
_entity_poly.pdbx_strand_id
1 'polypeptide(L)'
;MAKGKDGLGLTLTDTGTMLADPPCCVLYARPGFGKTTQLAQCFSDALWLVTNKGTLRPYAHWCQLNRETVEKLGLRTLQKPNPKWKAKQKSDTIAYLPEMRAWEEGGMAMKVIPEFLPDNKTRVDNRALIREIVYRFSTARQEGTCPYNGLVFDEGTEFARRFHAEMEADSSIKGGFAVWTCLEDYLRWLFQVPRGADCFMGFLCHERAPKYDDKEGSPTAGQLQYVGGPSLPSGSIRGALSGICDVLLRGVVRPGLNGPKRIWQTQLSREWDSKIRSFGVEAEEETNLRDLLTKAGYRLS
;
A
#
# COMPACT_ATOMS: atom_id res chain seq x y z
N MET A 1 12.44 7.53 30.37
CA MET A 1 11.23 6.82 30.83
C MET A 1 11.65 5.40 31.25
N ALA A 2 11.34 4.97 32.46
CA ALA A 2 11.75 3.67 32.97
C ALA A 2 10.92 2.56 32.30
N LYS A 3 11.57 1.61 31.60
CA LYS A 3 10.93 0.40 31.10
C LYS A 3 10.55 -0.47 32.30
N GLY A 4 9.27 -0.49 32.68
CA GLY A 4 8.74 -1.45 33.62
C GLY A 4 8.87 -2.85 33.04
N LYS A 5 9.62 -3.74 33.68
CA LYS A 5 9.56 -5.17 33.39
C LYS A 5 8.51 -5.79 34.30
N ASP A 6 7.54 -6.49 33.72
CA ASP A 6 6.68 -7.37 34.51
C ASP A 6 7.47 -8.58 35.00
N GLY A 7 6.92 -9.30 35.97
CA GLY A 7 7.57 -10.48 36.59
C GLY A 7 7.77 -11.66 35.63
N LEU A 8 7.31 -11.55 34.37
CA LEU A 8 7.45 -12.54 33.30
C LEU A 8 8.51 -12.13 32.26
N GLY A 9 9.18 -10.99 32.45
CA GLY A 9 10.19 -10.49 31.51
C GLY A 9 9.62 -9.88 30.22
N LEU A 10 8.30 -9.70 30.14
CA LEU A 10 7.64 -9.08 29.03
C LEU A 10 7.80 -7.55 29.09
N THR A 11 8.05 -6.91 27.98
CA THR A 11 8.10 -5.45 27.91
C THR A 11 6.66 -4.95 27.72
N LEU A 12 6.12 -4.26 28.73
CA LEU A 12 4.85 -3.55 28.57
C LEU A 12 5.05 -2.39 27.59
N THR A 13 4.35 -2.44 26.46
CA THR A 13 4.30 -1.35 25.51
C THR A 13 3.26 -0.35 25.99
N ASP A 14 3.65 0.90 26.15
CA ASP A 14 2.71 1.97 26.47
C ASP A 14 1.69 2.11 25.34
N THR A 15 0.39 2.04 25.68
CA THR A 15 -0.71 2.18 24.73
C THR A 15 -0.67 3.51 23.98
N GLY A 16 -0.11 4.57 24.57
CA GLY A 16 0.13 5.85 23.92
C GLY A 16 1.15 5.80 22.77
N THR A 17 2.12 4.89 22.84
CA THR A 17 3.09 4.68 21.77
C THR A 17 2.52 3.84 20.63
N MET A 18 1.57 2.94 20.87
CA MET A 18 0.94 2.10 19.83
C MET A 18 0.14 2.92 18.81
N LEU A 19 -0.43 4.07 19.20
CA LEU A 19 -1.15 4.98 18.30
C LEU A 19 -0.20 5.84 17.44
N ALA A 20 1.07 5.93 17.83
CA ALA A 20 2.10 6.67 17.12
C ALA A 20 2.83 5.84 16.04
N ASP A 21 2.55 4.53 15.96
CA ASP A 21 3.18 3.65 15.00
C ASP A 21 2.72 3.99 13.57
N PRO A 22 3.61 3.87 12.58
CA PRO A 22 3.24 4.05 11.19
C PRO A 22 2.17 3.02 10.78
N PRO A 23 1.08 3.45 10.12
CA PRO A 23 0.00 2.53 9.81
C PRO A 23 0.31 1.60 8.63
N CYS A 24 -0.29 0.41 8.65
CA CYS A 24 -0.47 -0.42 7.47
C CYS A 24 -1.80 -0.04 6.80
N CYS A 25 -1.71 0.61 5.63
CA CYS A 25 -2.85 1.16 4.91
C CYS A 25 -3.15 0.38 3.63
N VAL A 26 -4.40 -0.05 3.47
CA VAL A 26 -4.94 -0.50 2.18
C VAL A 26 -5.98 0.52 1.70
N LEU A 27 -5.72 1.14 0.57
CA LEU A 27 -6.62 2.12 -0.04
C LEU A 27 -7.18 1.55 -1.33
N TYR A 28 -8.49 1.58 -1.49
CA TYR A 28 -9.11 1.14 -2.71
C TYR A 28 -10.21 2.10 -3.19
N ALA A 29 -10.30 2.26 -4.49
CA ALA A 29 -11.29 3.11 -5.15
C ALA A 29 -11.28 2.84 -6.66
N ARG A 30 -12.26 3.40 -7.37
CA ARG A 30 -12.25 3.46 -8.83
C ARG A 30 -11.02 4.21 -9.35
N PRO A 31 -10.59 3.95 -10.59
CA PRO A 31 -9.57 4.76 -11.26
C PRO A 31 -9.96 6.26 -11.25
N GLY A 32 -8.96 7.14 -11.15
CA GLY A 32 -9.19 8.58 -11.13
C GLY A 32 -9.61 9.19 -9.78
N PHE A 33 -9.81 8.41 -8.73
CA PHE A 33 -10.08 8.93 -7.38
C PHE A 33 -8.92 9.77 -6.81
N GLY A 34 -7.68 9.47 -7.19
CA GLY A 34 -6.49 10.18 -6.70
C GLY A 34 -5.77 9.48 -5.54
N LYS A 35 -5.97 8.17 -5.35
CA LYS A 35 -5.32 7.37 -4.29
C LYS A 35 -3.81 7.60 -4.21
N THR A 36 -3.12 7.45 -5.33
CA THR A 36 -1.66 7.64 -5.43
C THR A 36 -1.23 9.03 -4.97
N THR A 37 -1.90 10.07 -5.47
CA THR A 37 -1.60 11.46 -5.10
C THR A 37 -1.82 11.71 -3.62
N GLN A 38 -2.94 11.26 -3.05
CA GLN A 38 -3.23 11.47 -1.64
C GLN A 38 -2.29 10.69 -0.72
N LEU A 39 -1.94 9.43 -1.09
CA LEU A 39 -1.00 8.66 -0.30
C LEU A 39 0.42 9.26 -0.37
N ALA A 40 0.83 9.77 -1.53
CA ALA A 40 2.12 10.41 -1.70
C ALA A 40 2.27 11.73 -0.90
N GLN A 41 1.16 12.43 -0.65
CA GLN A 41 1.14 13.58 0.26
C GLN A 41 1.36 13.19 1.73
N CYS A 42 1.09 11.93 2.09
CA CYS A 42 1.33 11.42 3.43
C CYS A 42 2.74 10.84 3.59
N PHE A 43 3.21 10.12 2.56
CA PHE A 43 4.38 9.25 2.63
C PHE A 43 5.26 9.38 1.37
N SER A 44 5.64 10.62 1.03
CA SER A 44 6.53 10.90 -0.11
C SER A 44 7.96 10.39 0.09
N ASP A 45 8.35 10.10 1.32
CA ASP A 45 9.65 9.55 1.73
C ASP A 45 9.68 8.03 1.85
N ALA A 46 8.61 7.34 1.47
CA ALA A 46 8.59 5.89 1.32
C ALA A 46 9.29 5.42 0.03
N LEU A 47 9.72 4.15 0.00
CA LEU A 47 10.09 3.48 -1.24
C LEU A 47 8.81 3.02 -1.98
N TRP A 48 8.60 3.54 -3.18
CA TRP A 48 7.45 3.25 -4.02
C TRP A 48 7.77 2.14 -5.02
N LEU A 49 7.09 1.00 -4.90
CA LEU A 49 7.10 -0.08 -5.87
C LEU A 49 5.92 0.11 -6.81
N VAL A 50 6.21 0.31 -8.10
CA VAL A 50 5.20 0.63 -9.11
C VAL A 50 5.30 -0.32 -10.29
N THR A 51 4.20 -0.58 -10.98
CA THR A 51 4.19 -1.46 -12.15
C THR A 51 4.59 -0.73 -13.43
N ASN A 52 4.47 0.60 -13.47
CA ASN A 52 4.91 1.42 -14.59
C ASN A 52 5.41 2.80 -14.17
N LYS A 53 6.24 3.42 -15.02
CA LYS A 53 6.86 4.74 -14.76
C LYS A 53 5.86 5.90 -14.69
N GLY A 54 4.67 5.70 -15.24
CA GLY A 54 3.64 6.75 -15.32
C GLY A 54 2.79 6.89 -14.06
N THR A 55 2.84 5.91 -13.17
CA THR A 55 1.95 5.79 -12.00
C THR A 55 1.99 7.03 -11.09
N LEU A 56 3.16 7.62 -10.88
CA LEU A 56 3.32 8.80 -10.02
C LEU A 56 3.18 10.16 -10.76
N ARG A 57 2.88 10.18 -12.06
CA ARG A 57 2.69 11.43 -12.82
C ARG A 57 1.61 12.36 -12.25
N PRO A 58 0.45 11.85 -11.80
CA PRO A 58 -0.57 12.71 -11.17
C PRO A 58 -0.06 13.43 -9.92
N TYR A 59 0.76 12.76 -9.12
CA TYR A 59 1.38 13.38 -7.97
C TYR A 59 2.41 14.45 -8.36
N ALA A 60 3.25 14.16 -9.35
CA ALA A 60 4.22 15.13 -9.86
C ALA A 60 3.53 16.39 -10.39
N HIS A 61 2.42 16.24 -11.11
CA HIS A 61 1.62 17.37 -11.57
C HIS A 61 1.00 18.14 -10.42
N TRP A 62 0.46 17.45 -9.41
CA TRP A 62 -0.06 18.08 -8.21
C TRP A 62 0.99 18.90 -7.49
N CYS A 63 2.23 18.40 -7.34
CA CYS A 63 3.36 19.13 -6.73
C CYS A 63 3.67 20.42 -7.49
N GLN A 64 3.61 20.42 -8.83
CA GLN A 64 3.85 21.62 -9.65
C GLN A 64 2.80 22.71 -9.40
N LEU A 65 1.55 22.32 -9.17
CA LEU A 65 0.44 23.25 -8.91
C LEU A 65 0.38 23.73 -7.45
N ASN A 66 1.01 23.01 -6.52
CA ASN A 66 0.89 23.25 -5.07
C ASN A 66 2.26 23.43 -4.41
N ARG A 67 3.16 24.21 -5.01
CA ARG A 67 4.55 24.36 -4.56
C ARG A 67 4.68 24.80 -3.11
N GLU A 68 3.92 25.80 -2.69
CA GLU A 68 3.94 26.29 -1.31
C GLU A 68 3.56 25.19 -0.30
N THR A 69 2.56 24.38 -0.63
CA THR A 69 2.15 23.25 0.22
C THR A 69 3.25 22.18 0.26
N VAL A 70 3.89 21.89 -0.87
CA VAL A 70 4.99 20.93 -0.98
C VAL A 70 6.15 21.37 -0.09
N GLU A 71 6.56 22.64 -0.16
CA GLU A 71 7.62 23.21 0.67
C GLU A 71 7.26 23.22 2.15
N LYS A 72 6.07 23.71 2.49
CA LYS A 72 5.55 23.74 3.87
C LYS A 72 5.52 22.37 4.54
N LEU A 73 5.16 21.34 3.80
CA LEU A 73 5.05 19.97 4.31
C LEU A 73 6.36 19.16 4.13
N GLY A 74 7.40 19.73 3.52
CA GLY A 74 8.65 19.02 3.27
C GLY A 74 8.51 17.80 2.36
N LEU A 75 7.53 17.81 1.42
CA LEU A 75 7.23 16.65 0.59
C LEU A 75 8.29 16.42 -0.48
N ARG A 76 8.67 15.18 -0.68
CA ARG A 76 9.54 14.78 -1.78
C ARG A 76 8.79 14.78 -3.10
N THR A 77 9.47 15.16 -4.17
CA THR A 77 8.89 15.27 -5.51
C THR A 77 9.55 14.31 -6.47
N LEU A 78 8.82 13.93 -7.53
CA LEU A 78 9.41 13.18 -8.63
C LEU A 78 10.44 14.03 -9.37
N GLN A 79 11.68 13.57 -9.35
CA GLN A 79 12.75 14.18 -10.12
C GLN A 79 12.95 13.41 -11.44
N LYS A 80 13.34 14.14 -12.49
CA LYS A 80 13.82 13.48 -13.71
C LYS A 80 15.16 12.83 -13.39
N PRO A 81 15.37 11.55 -13.78
CA PRO A 81 16.67 10.93 -13.63
C PRO A 81 17.75 11.82 -14.29
N ASN A 82 18.79 12.17 -13.55
CA ASN A 82 19.90 12.89 -14.11
C ASN A 82 20.64 11.99 -15.10
N PRO A 83 20.75 12.34 -16.40
CA PRO A 83 21.40 11.49 -17.40
C PRO A 83 22.90 11.25 -17.10
N LYS A 84 23.50 12.05 -16.22
CA LYS A 84 24.89 11.84 -15.75
C LYS A 84 25.00 10.79 -14.64
N TRP A 85 23.88 10.27 -14.12
CA TRP A 85 23.92 9.20 -13.13
C TRP A 85 24.37 7.90 -13.78
N LYS A 86 25.65 7.61 -13.64
CA LYS A 86 26.16 6.28 -13.95
C LYS A 86 25.81 5.36 -12.79
N ALA A 87 25.35 4.15 -13.09
CA ALA A 87 25.20 3.11 -12.08
C ALA A 87 26.54 2.96 -11.35
N LYS A 88 26.62 3.29 -10.07
CA LYS A 88 27.77 2.93 -9.25
C LYS A 88 27.79 1.43 -9.17
N GLN A 89 28.91 0.82 -9.56
CA GLN A 89 29.12 -0.60 -9.43
C GLN A 89 29.06 -1.01 -7.96
N LYS A 90 28.21 -2.02 -7.73
CA LYS A 90 28.20 -2.99 -6.64
C LYS A 90 28.64 -2.55 -5.24
N SER A 91 27.68 -2.36 -4.38
CA SER A 91 27.73 -2.97 -3.06
C SER A 91 26.37 -3.65 -2.81
N ASP A 92 26.37 -4.73 -2.06
CA ASP A 92 25.23 -5.62 -1.83
C ASP A 92 24.13 -5.01 -0.90
N THR A 93 24.08 -3.69 -0.76
CA THR A 93 23.14 -2.97 0.08
C THR A 93 22.14 -2.19 -0.75
N ILE A 94 20.92 -2.06 -0.26
CA ILE A 94 19.84 -1.20 -0.79
C ILE A 94 20.31 0.22 -1.12
N ALA A 95 21.35 0.70 -0.43
CA ALA A 95 21.97 2.02 -0.56
C ALA A 95 22.48 2.39 -1.96
N TYR A 96 22.55 1.47 -2.90
CA TYR A 96 23.12 1.71 -4.24
C TYR A 96 22.15 1.50 -5.41
N LEU A 97 20.85 1.40 -5.11
CA LEU A 97 19.84 1.41 -6.15
C LEU A 97 19.72 2.84 -6.74
N PRO A 98 19.40 3.00 -8.03
CA PRO A 98 19.12 4.32 -8.62
C PRO A 98 18.05 5.12 -7.86
N GLU A 99 17.11 4.42 -7.21
CA GLU A 99 16.06 4.99 -6.38
C GLU A 99 16.62 5.71 -5.16
N MET A 100 17.67 5.17 -4.55
CA MET A 100 18.37 5.77 -3.42
C MET A 100 19.00 7.11 -3.78
N ARG A 101 19.60 7.19 -4.96
CA ARG A 101 20.23 8.43 -5.42
C ARG A 101 19.22 9.53 -5.66
N ALA A 102 18.06 9.19 -6.22
CA ALA A 102 16.95 10.15 -6.35
C ALA A 102 16.50 10.65 -4.98
N TRP A 103 16.45 9.75 -3.99
CA TRP A 103 16.08 10.09 -2.62
C TRP A 103 17.11 10.99 -1.92
N GLU A 104 18.41 10.73 -2.06
CA GLU A 104 19.50 11.55 -1.53
C GLU A 104 19.45 12.98 -2.07
N GLU A 105 19.04 13.17 -3.32
CA GLU A 105 18.87 14.45 -3.97
C GLU A 105 17.49 15.12 -3.68
N GLY A 106 16.73 14.64 -2.68
CA GLY A 106 15.43 15.19 -2.28
C GLY A 106 14.23 14.70 -3.10
N GLY A 107 14.44 13.76 -4.03
CA GLY A 107 13.39 13.17 -4.83
C GLY A 107 12.71 11.97 -4.14
N MET A 108 11.58 11.54 -4.69
CA MET A 108 10.93 10.29 -4.29
C MET A 108 11.74 9.08 -4.76
N ALA A 109 11.83 8.06 -3.90
CA ALA A 109 12.38 6.77 -4.25
C ALA A 109 11.31 5.91 -4.94
N MET A 110 11.50 5.60 -6.21
CA MET A 110 10.55 4.80 -6.99
C MET A 110 11.27 3.67 -7.72
N LYS A 111 10.83 2.43 -7.52
CA LYS A 111 11.28 1.27 -8.28
C LYS A 111 10.18 0.72 -9.16
N VAL A 112 10.43 0.66 -10.45
CA VAL A 112 9.55 0.01 -11.40
C VAL A 112 9.80 -1.50 -11.37
N ILE A 113 8.74 -2.25 -11.14
CA ILE A 113 8.74 -3.72 -11.17
C ILE A 113 8.14 -4.15 -12.51
N PRO A 114 8.93 -4.56 -13.49
CA PRO A 114 8.44 -4.95 -14.80
C PRO A 114 7.75 -6.32 -14.75
N GLU A 115 6.79 -6.57 -15.62
CA GLU A 115 6.20 -7.90 -15.81
C GLU A 115 7.09 -8.79 -16.67
N PHE A 116 7.76 -8.20 -17.66
CA PHE A 116 8.64 -8.89 -18.58
C PHE A 116 10.03 -8.25 -18.62
N LEU A 117 11.04 -9.05 -18.91
CA LEU A 117 12.37 -8.56 -19.25
C LEU A 117 12.34 -7.73 -20.55
N PRO A 118 13.42 -6.99 -20.89
CA PRO A 118 13.49 -6.17 -22.10
C PRO A 118 13.24 -6.93 -23.42
N ASP A 119 13.37 -8.26 -23.43
CA ASP A 119 13.04 -9.12 -24.56
C ASP A 119 11.52 -9.26 -24.82
N ASN A 120 10.69 -8.75 -23.92
CA ASN A 120 9.22 -8.85 -23.91
C ASN A 120 8.66 -10.29 -23.96
N LYS A 121 9.48 -11.29 -23.67
CA LYS A 121 9.10 -12.72 -23.70
C LYS A 121 9.28 -13.40 -22.37
N THR A 122 10.37 -13.11 -21.68
CA THR A 122 10.69 -13.70 -20.40
C THR A 122 10.00 -12.95 -19.28
N ARG A 123 9.13 -13.62 -18.53
CA ARG A 123 8.51 -13.03 -17.32
C ARG A 123 9.55 -12.88 -16.21
N VAL A 124 9.44 -11.77 -15.51
CA VAL A 124 10.20 -11.55 -14.26
C VAL A 124 9.52 -12.32 -13.14
N ASP A 125 10.29 -13.03 -12.34
CA ASP A 125 9.77 -13.58 -11.07
C ASP A 125 9.57 -12.44 -10.06
N ASN A 126 8.36 -11.85 -10.10
CA ASN A 126 8.02 -10.72 -9.25
C ASN A 126 7.95 -11.14 -7.77
N ARG A 127 7.57 -12.40 -7.47
CA ARG A 127 7.52 -12.89 -6.09
C ARG A 127 8.91 -12.92 -5.48
N ALA A 128 9.88 -13.51 -6.17
CA ALA A 128 11.27 -13.55 -5.71
C ALA A 128 11.88 -12.14 -5.59
N LEU A 129 11.69 -11.31 -6.60
CA LEU A 129 12.19 -9.92 -6.61
C LEU A 129 11.63 -9.10 -5.46
N ILE A 130 10.31 -9.13 -5.25
CA ILE A 130 9.66 -8.35 -4.18
C ILE A 130 10.02 -8.93 -2.82
N ARG A 131 10.12 -10.25 -2.67
CA ARG A 131 10.59 -10.87 -1.42
C ARG A 131 11.98 -10.37 -1.05
N GLU A 132 12.88 -10.30 -1.99
CA GLU A 132 14.23 -9.79 -1.79
C GLU A 132 14.22 -8.30 -1.39
N ILE A 133 13.43 -7.47 -2.08
CA ILE A 133 13.30 -6.05 -1.75
C ILE A 133 12.75 -5.86 -0.34
N VAL A 134 11.66 -6.55 0.01
CA VAL A 134 11.03 -6.44 1.33
C VAL A 134 11.96 -6.94 2.44
N TYR A 135 12.66 -8.04 2.21
CA TYR A 135 13.63 -8.57 3.17
C TYR A 135 14.77 -7.57 3.43
N ARG A 136 15.42 -7.09 2.38
CA ARG A 136 16.51 -6.09 2.49
C ARG A 136 16.03 -4.79 3.13
N PHE A 137 14.85 -4.33 2.74
CA PHE A 137 14.24 -3.14 3.32
C PHE A 137 14.03 -3.32 4.84
N SER A 138 13.41 -4.43 5.25
CA SER A 138 13.13 -4.70 6.66
C SER A 138 14.40 -4.86 7.48
N THR A 139 15.41 -5.55 6.96
CA THR A 139 16.73 -5.67 7.60
C THR A 139 17.39 -4.30 7.77
N ALA A 140 17.45 -3.50 6.71
CA ALA A 140 18.05 -2.17 6.76
C ALA A 140 17.31 -1.22 7.73
N ARG A 141 15.97 -1.37 7.87
CA ARG A 141 15.19 -0.63 8.88
C ARG A 141 15.57 -1.03 10.30
N GLN A 142 15.68 -2.33 10.57
CA GLN A 142 16.09 -2.84 11.89
C GLN A 142 17.52 -2.41 12.27
N GLU A 143 18.40 -2.33 11.29
CA GLU A 143 19.78 -1.87 11.45
C GLU A 143 19.93 -0.34 11.52
N GLY A 144 18.85 0.42 11.27
CA GLY A 144 18.87 1.87 11.24
C GLY A 144 19.60 2.46 10.02
N THR A 145 19.83 1.65 8.98
CA THR A 145 20.54 2.04 7.75
C THR A 145 19.61 2.38 6.58
N CYS A 146 18.31 2.08 6.71
CA CYS A 146 17.33 2.37 5.69
C CYS A 146 16.88 3.85 5.75
N PRO A 147 17.00 4.61 4.66
CA PRO A 147 16.61 6.02 4.65
C PRO A 147 15.09 6.21 4.45
N TYR A 148 14.38 5.17 3.98
CA TYR A 148 12.95 5.26 3.68
C TYR A 148 12.12 4.98 4.93
N ASN A 149 11.03 5.74 5.10
CA ASN A 149 10.13 5.58 6.25
C ASN A 149 9.04 4.53 6.01
N GLY A 150 8.94 4.00 4.81
CA GLY A 150 7.92 3.02 4.47
C GLY A 150 8.09 2.38 3.11
N LEU A 151 7.18 1.48 2.81
CA LEU A 151 7.09 0.75 1.56
C LEU A 151 5.69 0.89 0.97
N VAL A 152 5.57 1.32 -0.28
CA VAL A 152 4.29 1.49 -0.96
C VAL A 152 4.23 0.63 -2.21
N PHE A 153 3.16 -0.15 -2.32
CA PHE A 153 2.79 -0.90 -3.53
C PHE A 153 1.70 -0.14 -4.28
N ASP A 154 2.07 0.60 -5.30
CA ASP A 154 1.08 1.25 -6.17
C ASP A 154 0.70 0.32 -7.32
N GLU A 155 -0.62 0.17 -7.51
CA GLU A 155 -1.27 -0.89 -8.28
C GLU A 155 -1.20 -2.28 -7.62
N GLY A 156 -1.50 -2.36 -6.33
CA GLY A 156 -1.52 -3.61 -5.55
C GLY A 156 -2.41 -4.70 -6.16
N THR A 157 -3.51 -4.34 -6.83
CA THR A 157 -4.34 -5.26 -7.62
C THR A 157 -3.52 -5.95 -8.72
N GLU A 158 -2.68 -5.21 -9.43
CA GLU A 158 -1.83 -5.74 -10.49
C GLU A 158 -0.72 -6.61 -9.93
N PHE A 159 -0.10 -6.22 -8.83
CA PHE A 159 0.87 -7.06 -8.13
C PHE A 159 0.27 -8.40 -7.72
N ALA A 160 -0.90 -8.40 -7.10
CA ALA A 160 -1.58 -9.63 -6.67
C ALA A 160 -1.95 -10.53 -7.87
N ARG A 161 -2.36 -9.94 -9.01
CA ARG A 161 -2.61 -10.66 -10.26
C ARG A 161 -1.35 -11.35 -10.79
N ARG A 162 -0.20 -10.66 -10.77
CA ARG A 162 1.08 -11.21 -11.21
C ARG A 162 1.53 -12.36 -10.32
N PHE A 163 1.44 -12.19 -9.00
CA PHE A 163 1.77 -13.27 -8.06
C PHE A 163 0.91 -14.52 -8.28
N HIS A 164 -0.39 -14.33 -8.50
CA HIS A 164 -1.30 -15.44 -8.83
C HIS A 164 -0.86 -16.17 -10.09
N ALA A 165 -0.62 -15.44 -11.18
CA ALA A 165 -0.18 -16.02 -12.45
C ALA A 165 1.18 -16.74 -12.35
N GLU A 166 2.10 -16.23 -11.54
CA GLU A 166 3.38 -16.90 -11.27
C GLU A 166 3.22 -18.19 -10.47
N MET A 167 2.27 -18.22 -9.50
CA MET A 167 1.96 -19.41 -8.72
C MET A 167 1.23 -20.46 -9.54
N GLU A 168 0.36 -20.06 -10.47
CA GLU A 168 -0.28 -20.97 -11.42
C GLU A 168 0.73 -21.63 -12.38
N ALA A 169 1.77 -20.90 -12.76
CA ALA A 169 2.84 -21.40 -13.63
C ALA A 169 3.89 -22.24 -12.88
N ASP A 170 3.90 -22.22 -11.55
CA ASP A 170 4.86 -22.92 -10.72
C ASP A 170 4.47 -24.41 -10.59
N SER A 171 5.20 -25.28 -11.29
CA SER A 171 4.95 -26.73 -11.31
C SER A 171 5.08 -27.43 -9.95
N SER A 172 5.71 -26.76 -8.96
CA SER A 172 5.83 -27.28 -7.59
C SER A 172 4.52 -27.12 -6.81
N ILE A 173 3.63 -26.19 -7.20
CA ILE A 173 2.33 -25.94 -6.58
C ILE A 173 1.29 -26.82 -7.27
N LYS A 174 0.86 -27.89 -6.61
CA LYS A 174 -0.07 -28.86 -7.18
C LYS A 174 -1.51 -28.59 -6.75
N GLY A 175 -2.37 -28.32 -7.74
CA GLY A 175 -3.81 -28.14 -7.57
C GLY A 175 -4.24 -26.68 -7.37
N GLY A 176 -5.39 -26.34 -7.95
CA GLY A 176 -5.90 -24.96 -7.97
C GLY A 176 -6.14 -24.37 -6.58
N PHE A 177 -6.53 -25.16 -5.59
CA PHE A 177 -6.71 -24.69 -4.22
C PHE A 177 -5.37 -24.30 -3.55
N ALA A 178 -4.30 -25.05 -3.83
CA ALA A 178 -2.95 -24.74 -3.29
C ALA A 178 -2.43 -23.38 -3.79
N VAL A 179 -2.71 -23.00 -5.03
CA VAL A 179 -2.35 -21.69 -5.58
C VAL A 179 -2.96 -20.56 -4.75
N TRP A 180 -4.24 -20.67 -4.39
CA TRP A 180 -4.91 -19.67 -3.57
C TRP A 180 -4.35 -19.58 -2.15
N THR A 181 -4.04 -20.70 -1.52
CA THR A 181 -3.41 -20.73 -0.20
C THR A 181 -2.04 -20.09 -0.24
N CYS A 182 -1.19 -20.45 -1.21
CA CYS A 182 0.13 -19.86 -1.38
C CYS A 182 0.06 -18.33 -1.61
N LEU A 183 -0.92 -17.87 -2.40
CA LEU A 183 -1.12 -16.44 -2.62
C LEU A 183 -1.56 -15.71 -1.35
N GLU A 184 -2.46 -16.31 -0.57
CA GLU A 184 -2.89 -15.76 0.71
C GLU A 184 -1.72 -15.65 1.69
N ASP A 185 -0.93 -16.70 1.85
CA ASP A 185 0.24 -16.73 2.72
C ASP A 185 1.30 -15.70 2.28
N TYR A 186 1.52 -15.57 0.97
CA TYR A 186 2.45 -14.59 0.43
C TYR A 186 1.99 -13.16 0.70
N LEU A 187 0.72 -12.85 0.51
CA LEU A 187 0.19 -11.51 0.78
C LEU A 187 0.17 -11.23 2.28
N ARG A 188 -0.16 -12.20 3.13
CA ARG A 188 -0.04 -12.06 4.60
C ARG A 188 1.40 -11.73 5.00
N TRP A 189 2.36 -12.48 4.48
CA TRP A 189 3.78 -12.24 4.69
C TRP A 189 4.18 -10.82 4.26
N LEU A 190 3.72 -10.40 3.06
CA LEU A 190 4.01 -9.08 2.50
C LEU A 190 3.53 -7.93 3.40
N PHE A 191 2.39 -8.10 4.06
CA PHE A 191 1.86 -7.10 4.99
C PHE A 191 2.51 -7.14 6.37
N GLN A 192 2.91 -8.32 6.85
CA GLN A 192 3.41 -8.50 8.22
C GLN A 192 4.88 -8.14 8.37
N VAL A 193 5.72 -8.47 7.40
CA VAL A 193 7.18 -8.29 7.51
C VAL A 193 7.59 -6.83 7.61
N PRO A 194 7.12 -5.90 6.77
CA PRO A 194 7.44 -4.49 6.94
C PRO A 194 6.91 -3.90 8.25
N ARG A 195 5.75 -4.36 8.71
CA ARG A 195 5.18 -3.92 9.99
C ARG A 195 6.08 -4.25 11.18
N GLY A 196 6.74 -5.40 11.17
CA GLY A 196 7.72 -5.79 12.18
C GLY A 196 8.98 -4.92 12.17
N ALA A 197 9.19 -4.11 11.13
CA ALA A 197 10.32 -3.19 10.98
C ALA A 197 9.99 -1.73 11.33
N ASP A 198 8.89 -1.47 12.03
CA ASP A 198 8.42 -0.13 12.44
C ASP A 198 8.44 0.86 11.28
N CYS A 199 7.73 0.53 10.20
CA CYS A 199 7.63 1.35 9.03
C CYS A 199 6.21 1.40 8.46
N PHE A 200 5.90 2.49 7.76
CA PHE A 200 4.67 2.62 7.01
C PHE A 200 4.58 1.57 5.91
N MET A 201 3.39 1.01 5.71
CA MET A 201 3.09 0.19 4.56
C MET A 201 1.83 0.67 3.86
N GLY A 202 1.93 0.91 2.54
CA GLY A 202 0.82 1.30 1.69
C GLY A 202 0.56 0.29 0.57
N PHE A 203 -0.72 -0.04 0.35
CA PHE A 203 -1.14 -0.93 -0.71
C PHE A 203 -2.35 -0.34 -1.43
N LEU A 204 -2.18 0.07 -2.69
CA LEU A 204 -3.22 0.74 -3.47
C LEU A 204 -3.90 -0.23 -4.41
N CYS A 205 -5.22 -0.39 -4.26
CA CYS A 205 -6.00 -1.32 -5.05
C CYS A 205 -7.06 -0.62 -5.91
N HIS A 206 -7.50 -1.30 -6.95
CA HIS A 206 -8.78 -1.01 -7.59
C HIS A 206 -9.93 -1.46 -6.69
N GLU A 207 -11.11 -0.86 -6.91
CA GLU A 207 -12.36 -1.25 -6.27
C GLU A 207 -12.95 -2.47 -6.98
N ARG A 208 -13.44 -3.42 -6.21
CA ARG A 208 -14.32 -4.50 -6.67
C ARG A 208 -15.69 -4.29 -6.07
N ALA A 209 -16.70 -4.21 -6.93
CA ALA A 209 -18.08 -4.04 -6.51
C ALA A 209 -18.60 -5.23 -5.69
N PRO A 210 -19.57 -5.02 -4.78
CA PRO A 210 -20.31 -6.10 -4.15
C PRO A 210 -21.01 -6.94 -5.22
N LYS A 211 -21.21 -8.20 -4.95
CA LYS A 211 -21.94 -9.10 -5.83
C LYS A 211 -23.21 -9.58 -5.15
N TYR A 212 -24.30 -9.48 -5.87
CA TYR A 212 -25.59 -10.01 -5.49
C TYR A 212 -25.88 -11.31 -6.25
N ASP A 213 -26.74 -12.14 -5.70
CA ASP A 213 -27.28 -13.27 -6.43
C ASP A 213 -28.30 -12.74 -7.45
N ASP A 214 -27.88 -12.75 -8.71
CA ASP A 214 -28.69 -12.33 -9.87
C ASP A 214 -29.37 -13.50 -10.59
N LYS A 215 -29.24 -14.71 -10.04
CA LYS A 215 -29.79 -15.92 -10.63
C LYS A 215 -31.31 -15.94 -10.47
N GLU A 216 -32.01 -15.77 -11.58
CA GLU A 216 -33.47 -15.79 -11.63
C GLU A 216 -34.02 -17.12 -11.08
N GLY A 217 -35.02 -17.04 -10.18
CA GLY A 217 -35.61 -18.23 -9.52
C GLY A 217 -34.79 -18.80 -8.36
N SER A 218 -33.61 -18.21 -8.04
CA SER A 218 -32.86 -18.59 -6.82
C SER A 218 -33.62 -18.12 -5.56
N PRO A 219 -33.69 -18.94 -4.49
CA PRO A 219 -34.25 -18.51 -3.21
C PRO A 219 -33.44 -17.38 -2.56
N THR A 220 -32.23 -17.13 -3.05
CA THR A 220 -31.31 -16.08 -2.62
C THR A 220 -31.18 -14.93 -3.62
N ALA A 221 -32.08 -14.87 -4.64
CA ALA A 221 -32.08 -13.80 -5.63
C ALA A 221 -32.13 -12.42 -4.95
N GLY A 222 -31.25 -11.53 -5.37
CA GLY A 222 -31.10 -10.19 -4.78
C GLY A 222 -30.36 -10.13 -3.43
N GLN A 223 -29.98 -11.29 -2.86
CA GLN A 223 -29.16 -11.29 -1.64
C GLN A 223 -27.68 -11.04 -1.96
N LEU A 224 -27.00 -10.36 -1.03
CA LEU A 224 -25.57 -10.07 -1.13
C LEU A 224 -24.77 -11.37 -0.99
N GLN A 225 -24.10 -11.78 -2.06
CA GLN A 225 -23.20 -12.95 -2.06
C GLN A 225 -21.84 -12.64 -1.44
N TYR A 226 -21.30 -11.45 -1.75
CA TYR A 226 -20.08 -10.98 -1.09
C TYR A 226 -19.99 -9.44 -1.10
N VAL A 227 -19.36 -8.93 -0.06
CA VAL A 227 -19.11 -7.52 0.17
C VAL A 227 -18.11 -6.98 -0.83
N GLY A 228 -18.29 -5.75 -1.30
CA GLY A 228 -17.32 -5.02 -2.11
C GLY A 228 -16.07 -4.68 -1.30
N GLY A 229 -14.96 -4.47 -1.98
CA GLY A 229 -13.68 -4.19 -1.32
C GLY A 229 -12.54 -4.00 -2.31
N PRO A 230 -11.29 -4.13 -1.86
CA PRO A 230 -10.14 -4.09 -2.75
C PRO A 230 -10.21 -5.24 -3.75
N SER A 231 -9.89 -4.93 -5.02
CA SER A 231 -9.88 -5.92 -6.10
C SER A 231 -8.64 -6.81 -5.98
N LEU A 232 -8.78 -7.88 -5.21
CA LEU A 232 -7.76 -8.90 -5.03
C LEU A 232 -8.27 -10.24 -5.55
N PRO A 233 -7.39 -11.14 -6.02
CA PRO A 233 -7.80 -12.38 -6.67
C PRO A 233 -8.64 -13.29 -5.77
N SER A 234 -8.34 -13.35 -4.46
CA SER A 234 -9.03 -14.26 -3.51
C SER A 234 -10.01 -13.52 -2.59
N GLY A 235 -11.14 -14.19 -2.29
CA GLY A 235 -12.13 -13.74 -1.30
C GLY A 235 -11.63 -13.84 0.14
N SER A 236 -10.87 -14.90 0.45
CA SER A 236 -10.28 -15.12 1.78
C SER A 236 -9.24 -14.06 2.13
N ILE A 237 -8.40 -13.66 1.16
CA ILE A 237 -7.44 -12.58 1.36
C ILE A 237 -8.15 -11.26 1.72
N ARG A 238 -9.26 -10.94 1.05
CA ARG A 238 -10.03 -9.70 1.36
C ARG A 238 -10.55 -9.71 2.78
N GLY A 239 -11.10 -10.83 3.23
CA GLY A 239 -11.54 -10.96 4.63
C GLY A 239 -10.37 -10.89 5.62
N ALA A 240 -9.20 -11.40 5.24
CA ALA A 240 -8.00 -11.34 6.06
C ALA A 240 -7.40 -9.94 6.16
N LEU A 241 -7.52 -9.10 5.12
CA LEU A 241 -6.96 -7.74 5.12
C LEU A 241 -7.50 -6.89 6.26
N SER A 242 -8.79 -7.01 6.56
CA SER A 242 -9.39 -6.29 7.69
C SER A 242 -8.81 -6.71 9.04
N GLY A 243 -8.24 -7.91 9.16
CA GLY A 243 -7.49 -8.37 10.33
C GLY A 243 -6.05 -7.87 10.36
N ILE A 244 -5.40 -7.73 9.21
CA ILE A 244 -3.96 -7.49 9.08
C ILE A 244 -3.64 -5.99 9.04
N CYS A 245 -4.38 -5.18 8.28
CA CYS A 245 -4.10 -3.74 8.16
C CYS A 245 -4.76 -2.92 9.28
N ASP A 246 -4.21 -1.74 9.55
CA ASP A 246 -4.76 -0.79 10.52
C ASP A 246 -5.82 0.10 9.88
N VAL A 247 -5.63 0.38 8.59
CA VAL A 247 -6.43 1.29 7.79
C VAL A 247 -6.84 0.59 6.50
N LEU A 248 -8.13 0.39 6.30
CA LEU A 248 -8.73 -0.10 5.06
C LEU A 248 -9.77 0.92 4.61
N LEU A 249 -9.45 1.75 3.63
CA LEU A 249 -10.31 2.86 3.21
C LEU A 249 -10.81 2.69 1.78
N ARG A 250 -12.10 2.96 1.63
CA ARG A 250 -12.74 3.08 0.33
C ARG A 250 -12.84 4.54 -0.09
N GLY A 251 -12.30 4.89 -1.26
CA GLY A 251 -12.50 6.19 -1.88
C GLY A 251 -13.77 6.22 -2.74
N VAL A 252 -14.67 7.15 -2.45
CA VAL A 252 -15.94 7.35 -3.15
C VAL A 252 -16.01 8.77 -3.71
N VAL A 253 -16.53 8.90 -4.93
CA VAL A 253 -16.86 10.21 -5.52
C VAL A 253 -18.37 10.37 -5.48
N ARG A 254 -18.85 11.40 -4.81
CA ARG A 254 -20.28 11.73 -4.73
C ARG A 254 -20.57 13.05 -5.44
N PRO A 255 -21.76 13.24 -6.01
CA PRO A 255 -22.22 14.55 -6.43
C PRO A 255 -22.24 15.54 -5.26
N GLY A 256 -21.79 16.76 -5.47
CA GLY A 256 -21.89 17.85 -4.51
C GLY A 256 -22.36 19.13 -5.19
N LEU A 257 -22.87 20.10 -4.44
CA LEU A 257 -23.40 21.37 -4.96
C LEU A 257 -22.35 22.15 -5.79
N ASN A 258 -21.08 22.05 -5.38
CA ASN A 258 -19.94 22.76 -6.02
C ASN A 258 -19.07 21.83 -6.87
N GLY A 259 -19.63 20.71 -7.37
CA GLY A 259 -18.91 19.70 -8.12
C GLY A 259 -18.71 18.39 -7.35
N PRO A 260 -18.01 17.39 -7.95
CA PRO A 260 -17.83 16.09 -7.35
C PRO A 260 -16.97 16.17 -6.08
N LYS A 261 -17.48 15.60 -5.00
CA LYS A 261 -16.77 15.47 -3.72
C LYS A 261 -16.10 14.13 -3.59
N ARG A 262 -14.85 14.12 -3.09
CA ARG A 262 -14.12 12.88 -2.75
C ARG A 262 -14.29 12.61 -1.27
N ILE A 263 -14.70 11.39 -0.95
CA ILE A 263 -15.03 10.96 0.42
C ILE A 263 -14.26 9.67 0.70
N TRP A 264 -13.70 9.56 1.90
CA TRP A 264 -13.18 8.32 2.43
C TRP A 264 -14.23 7.64 3.30
N GLN A 265 -14.66 6.45 2.92
CA GLN A 265 -15.44 5.57 3.79
C GLN A 265 -14.48 4.87 4.75
N THR A 266 -14.71 5.03 6.04
CA THR A 266 -13.80 4.64 7.13
C THR A 266 -14.33 3.48 7.96
N GLN A 267 -15.60 3.14 7.80
CA GLN A 267 -16.26 2.09 8.58
C GLN A 267 -16.94 1.07 7.66
N LEU A 268 -17.03 -0.15 8.15
CA LEU A 268 -17.77 -1.23 7.50
C LEU A 268 -19.21 -0.81 7.23
N SER A 269 -19.69 -1.05 6.04
CA SER A 269 -21.09 -0.96 5.68
C SER A 269 -21.64 -2.34 5.28
N ARG A 270 -22.96 -2.42 5.04
CA ARG A 270 -23.59 -3.67 4.57
C ARG A 270 -22.95 -4.17 3.28
N GLU A 271 -22.51 -3.28 2.41
CA GLU A 271 -22.05 -3.59 1.06
C GLU A 271 -20.53 -3.48 0.87
N TRP A 272 -19.82 -2.77 1.76
CA TRP A 272 -18.42 -2.42 1.54
C TRP A 272 -17.60 -2.60 2.79
N ASP A 273 -16.42 -3.21 2.61
CA ASP A 273 -15.44 -3.42 3.66
C ASP A 273 -14.54 -2.19 3.79
N SER A 274 -14.56 -1.58 4.95
CA SER A 274 -13.67 -0.48 5.30
C SER A 274 -13.52 -0.36 6.81
N LYS A 275 -12.38 0.10 7.26
CA LYS A 275 -12.11 0.36 8.67
C LYS A 275 -10.96 1.34 8.86
N ILE A 276 -10.95 1.98 10.00
CA ILE A 276 -9.79 2.66 10.56
C ILE A 276 -9.75 2.36 12.07
N ARG A 277 -8.59 1.95 12.56
CA ARG A 277 -8.41 1.68 14.00
C ARG A 277 -8.15 2.99 14.72
N SER A 278 -9.22 3.74 14.98
CA SER A 278 -9.14 5.03 15.66
C SER A 278 -10.48 5.44 16.24
N PHE A 279 -10.45 6.36 17.21
CA PHE A 279 -11.61 7.05 17.74
C PHE A 279 -11.73 8.43 17.10
N GLY A 280 -12.95 8.97 17.04
CA GLY A 280 -13.20 10.34 16.58
C GLY A 280 -13.18 10.53 15.06
N VAL A 281 -13.22 9.43 14.29
CA VAL A 281 -13.34 9.46 12.83
C VAL A 281 -14.78 9.10 12.46
N GLU A 282 -15.39 9.92 11.61
CA GLU A 282 -16.75 9.68 11.09
C GLU A 282 -16.76 8.51 10.11
N ALA A 283 -17.94 7.90 9.90
CA ALA A 283 -18.11 6.78 8.96
C ALA A 283 -17.75 7.16 7.51
N GLU A 284 -17.91 8.43 7.17
CA GLU A 284 -17.49 9.03 5.91
C GLU A 284 -16.82 10.37 6.19
N GLU A 285 -15.61 10.57 5.63
CA GLU A 285 -14.83 11.78 5.81
C GLU A 285 -14.58 12.48 4.48
N GLU A 286 -15.08 13.70 4.37
CA GLU A 286 -14.83 14.61 3.24
C GLU A 286 -13.54 15.40 3.49
N THR A 287 -12.42 14.71 3.52
CA THR A 287 -11.12 15.32 3.78
C THR A 287 -10.04 14.67 2.93
N ASN A 288 -8.86 15.28 2.87
CA ASN A 288 -7.71 14.60 2.29
C ASN A 288 -7.20 13.51 3.23
N LEU A 289 -6.48 12.54 2.67
CA LEU A 289 -5.98 11.39 3.42
C LEU A 289 -5.03 11.79 4.56
N ARG A 290 -4.22 12.85 4.36
CA ARG A 290 -3.26 13.31 5.36
C ARG A 290 -3.98 13.80 6.63
N ASP A 291 -5.00 14.64 6.46
CA ASP A 291 -5.78 15.16 7.59
C ASP A 291 -6.56 14.04 8.28
N LEU A 292 -7.12 13.09 7.51
CA LEU A 292 -7.80 11.92 8.04
C LEU A 292 -6.87 11.06 8.90
N LEU A 293 -5.70 10.70 8.42
CA LEU A 293 -4.74 9.89 9.18
C LEU A 293 -4.21 10.65 10.40
N THR A 294 -3.97 11.96 10.30
CA THR A 294 -3.59 12.80 11.43
C THR A 294 -4.71 12.85 12.49
N LYS A 295 -5.96 13.06 12.08
CA LYS A 295 -7.15 13.01 12.95
C LYS A 295 -7.27 11.65 13.65
N ALA A 296 -6.93 10.59 12.94
CA ALA A 296 -6.92 9.22 13.47
C ALA A 296 -5.74 8.93 14.42
N GLY A 297 -4.81 9.87 14.62
CA GLY A 297 -3.68 9.74 15.53
C GLY A 297 -2.47 9.03 14.95
N TYR A 298 -2.44 8.75 13.64
CA TYR A 298 -1.28 8.10 13.01
C TYR A 298 -0.13 9.08 12.77
N ARG A 299 1.08 8.57 12.97
CA ARG A 299 2.31 9.28 12.63
C ARG A 299 2.49 9.32 11.11
N LEU A 300 2.63 10.51 10.56
CA LEU A 300 2.99 10.76 9.16
C LEU A 300 4.44 11.21 9.08
N SER A 301 5.07 10.91 7.96
CA SER A 301 6.43 11.38 7.65
C SER A 301 6.45 12.83 7.18
#